data_913335cfb8c82dcb9458617c4f3206c4
#
_entry.id   913335cfb8c82dcb9458617c4f3206c4
#
_cell.length_a   1.000
_cell.length_b   1.000
_cell.length_c   1.000
_cell.angle_alpha   90.00
_cell.angle_beta   90.00
_cell.angle_gamma   90.00
#
_symmetry.space_group_name_H-M   'P 1'
#
loop_
_entity.id
_entity.type
_entity.pdbx_description
1 polymer ?
#
loop_
_entity_poly.entity_id
_entity_poly.type
_entity_poly.pdbx_seq_one_letter_code
_entity_poly.pdbx_strand_id
1 'polypeptide(L)'
;MNILVLKSSVNERKGSYSSALSDLFVKFYREFNPQDQIEVLDLNKFAIANINLTEKNFSDGSFYQNAQAEFWIDKLKKVDKVVFSTSMTNFNYSATTKNFFDAITIPNQTFSLNKETGEYHGLLTNIKNVQILTAQGAPIGWYPFGNHTALIKQIFEFLGAKIVSSPFVLAGTKVAPANQLSISDFVEQHQTEIKKLAQNF
;
A
#
# COMPACT_ATOMS: atom_id res chain seq x y z
N MET A 1 8.12 6.70 16.56
CA MET A 1 6.94 6.96 15.69
C MET A 1 6.06 5.73 15.60
N ASN A 2 4.81 5.89 15.12
CA ASN A 2 3.90 4.78 14.85
C ASN A 2 3.87 4.49 13.35
N ILE A 3 4.23 3.28 12.96
CA ILE A 3 4.33 2.86 11.56
C ILE A 3 3.28 1.80 11.28
N LEU A 4 2.49 2.00 10.23
CA LEU A 4 1.53 1.01 9.76
C LEU A 4 2.03 0.36 8.47
N VAL A 5 2.18 -0.95 8.48
CA VAL A 5 2.53 -1.74 7.29
C VAL A 5 1.29 -2.47 6.82
N LEU A 6 0.79 -2.10 5.64
CA LEU A 6 -0.38 -2.71 5.01
C LEU A 6 0.08 -3.64 3.88
N LYS A 7 -0.35 -4.90 3.93
CA LYS A 7 -0.07 -5.91 2.89
C LYS A 7 -1.36 -6.30 2.18
N SER A 8 -1.33 -6.36 0.86
CA SER A 8 -2.50 -6.69 0.02
C SER A 8 -2.17 -7.61 -1.17
N SER A 9 -1.10 -8.41 -1.04
CA SER A 9 -0.76 -9.40 -2.07
C SER A 9 -1.87 -10.46 -2.19
N VAL A 10 -2.20 -10.85 -3.42
CA VAL A 10 -3.13 -11.98 -3.67
C VAL A 10 -2.46 -13.34 -3.53
N ASN A 11 -1.14 -13.40 -3.43
CA ASN A 11 -0.41 -14.63 -3.17
C ASN A 11 -0.26 -14.84 -1.68
N GLU A 12 -0.31 -16.09 -1.24
CA GLU A 12 0.04 -16.46 0.14
C GLU A 12 1.41 -15.90 0.52
N ARG A 13 1.59 -15.58 1.79
CA ARG A 13 2.82 -14.92 2.30
C ARG A 13 4.11 -15.62 1.84
N LYS A 14 4.15 -16.96 1.88
CA LYS A 14 5.33 -17.75 1.47
C LYS A 14 5.63 -17.67 -0.03
N GLY A 15 4.62 -17.35 -0.86
CA GLY A 15 4.73 -17.23 -2.32
C GLY A 15 4.70 -15.78 -2.82
N SER A 16 4.84 -14.79 -1.94
CA SER A 16 4.67 -13.40 -2.29
C SER A 16 5.96 -12.59 -2.26
N TYR A 17 6.43 -12.18 -3.42
CA TYR A 17 7.57 -11.26 -3.56
C TYR A 17 7.34 -9.91 -2.86
N SER A 18 6.16 -9.31 -2.98
CA SER A 18 5.87 -8.04 -2.33
C SER A 18 5.84 -8.17 -0.81
N SER A 19 5.38 -9.30 -0.27
CA SER A 19 5.44 -9.56 1.17
C SER A 19 6.88 -9.72 1.66
N ALA A 20 7.71 -10.49 0.94
CA ALA A 20 9.13 -10.67 1.28
C ALA A 20 9.90 -9.33 1.20
N LEU A 21 9.64 -8.52 0.16
CA LEU A 21 10.17 -7.18 0.00
C LEU A 21 9.82 -6.29 1.20
N SER A 22 8.55 -6.30 1.61
CA SER A 22 8.08 -5.54 2.76
C SER A 22 8.71 -6.02 4.07
N ASP A 23 8.87 -7.34 4.25
CA ASP A 23 9.52 -7.90 5.44
C ASP A 23 10.99 -7.48 5.52
N LEU A 24 11.72 -7.47 4.40
CA LEU A 24 13.10 -7.01 4.33
C LEU A 24 13.22 -5.50 4.60
N PHE A 25 12.32 -4.69 4.04
CA PHE A 25 12.26 -3.26 4.34
C PHE A 25 12.04 -2.99 5.83
N VAL A 26 11.06 -3.66 6.44
CA VAL A 26 10.76 -3.53 7.89
C VAL A 26 11.94 -3.97 8.75
N LYS A 27 12.65 -5.03 8.35
CA LYS A 27 13.88 -5.47 9.03
C LYS A 27 14.90 -4.34 9.07
N PHE A 28 15.23 -3.75 7.91
CA PHE A 28 16.20 -2.64 7.87
C PHE A 28 15.69 -1.37 8.57
N TYR A 29 14.40 -1.05 8.44
CA TYR A 29 13.83 0.09 9.15
C TYR A 29 14.01 -0.01 10.66
N ARG A 30 13.80 -1.19 11.24
CA ARG A 30 14.03 -1.45 12.67
C ARG A 30 15.49 -1.29 13.10
N GLU A 31 16.43 -1.60 12.22
CA GLU A 31 17.86 -1.40 12.51
C GLU A 31 18.18 0.10 12.72
N PHE A 32 17.53 0.99 11.93
CA PHE A 32 17.73 2.44 12.02
C PHE A 32 16.84 3.12 13.08
N ASN A 33 15.65 2.55 13.34
CA ASN A 33 14.64 3.15 14.20
C ASN A 33 14.10 2.13 15.24
N PRO A 34 14.96 1.63 16.16
CA PRO A 34 14.60 0.54 17.06
C PRO A 34 13.49 0.90 18.07
N GLN A 35 13.22 2.19 18.30
CA GLN A 35 12.20 2.66 19.24
C GLN A 35 10.82 2.85 18.60
N ASP A 36 10.72 2.77 17.27
CA ASP A 36 9.46 2.99 16.57
C ASP A 36 8.52 1.78 16.70
N GLN A 37 7.24 2.04 16.88
CA GLN A 37 6.21 1.01 16.96
C GLN A 37 5.75 0.64 15.55
N ILE A 38 5.84 -0.63 15.19
CA ILE A 38 5.47 -1.12 13.87
C ILE A 38 4.33 -2.12 14.00
N GLU A 39 3.18 -1.77 13.42
CA GLU A 39 2.04 -2.66 13.27
C GLU A 39 1.98 -3.16 11.82
N VAL A 40 1.84 -4.49 11.63
CA VAL A 40 1.76 -5.12 10.30
C VAL A 40 0.40 -5.77 10.16
N LEU A 41 -0.39 -5.31 9.19
CA LEU A 41 -1.73 -5.83 8.88
C LEU A 41 -1.78 -6.35 7.44
N ASP A 42 -2.30 -7.57 7.29
CA ASP A 42 -2.59 -8.15 5.98
C ASP A 42 -4.07 -7.95 5.67
N LEU A 43 -4.37 -7.10 4.68
CA LEU A 43 -5.73 -6.76 4.27
C LEU A 43 -6.55 -7.99 3.87
N ASN A 44 -5.89 -9.05 3.41
CA ASN A 44 -6.58 -10.31 3.04
C ASN A 44 -7.17 -11.06 4.25
N LYS A 45 -6.81 -10.69 5.47
CA LYS A 45 -7.33 -11.29 6.71
C LYS A 45 -8.52 -10.55 7.30
N PHE A 46 -9.00 -9.50 6.63
CA PHE A 46 -10.10 -8.67 7.09
C PHE A 46 -11.28 -8.73 6.13
N ALA A 47 -12.46 -8.31 6.60
CA ALA A 47 -13.71 -8.30 5.82
C ALA A 47 -13.54 -7.58 4.47
N ILE A 48 -12.69 -6.58 4.42
CA ILE A 48 -12.38 -5.77 3.23
C ILE A 48 -11.88 -6.59 2.03
N ALA A 49 -11.30 -7.78 2.25
CA ALA A 49 -10.86 -8.66 1.17
C ALA A 49 -12.02 -9.33 0.41
N ASN A 50 -13.18 -9.44 1.06
CA ASN A 50 -14.33 -10.22 0.57
C ASN A 50 -15.57 -9.37 0.29
N ILE A 51 -15.43 -8.06 0.26
CA ILE A 51 -16.53 -7.13 -0.02
C ILE A 51 -16.17 -6.27 -1.22
N ASN A 52 -17.16 -6.05 -2.11
CA ASN A 52 -17.00 -5.15 -3.24
C ASN A 52 -18.00 -4.00 -3.12
N LEU A 53 -17.58 -2.80 -3.53
CA LEU A 53 -18.48 -1.68 -3.68
C LEU A 53 -19.43 -1.94 -4.85
N THR A 54 -20.74 -1.94 -4.57
CA THR A 54 -21.82 -2.18 -5.52
C THR A 54 -22.85 -1.06 -5.44
N GLU A 55 -23.70 -0.92 -6.45
CA GLU A 55 -24.79 0.05 -6.46
C GLU A 55 -25.63 -0.03 -5.16
N LYS A 56 -26.00 -1.24 -4.76
CA LYS A 56 -26.84 -1.47 -3.58
C LYS A 56 -26.16 -0.99 -2.30
N ASN A 57 -24.95 -1.50 -2.01
CA ASN A 57 -24.28 -1.21 -0.74
C ASN A 57 -23.66 0.19 -0.67
N PHE A 58 -23.47 0.85 -1.82
CA PHE A 58 -23.16 2.26 -1.89
C PHE A 58 -24.37 3.12 -1.54
N SER A 59 -25.56 2.78 -2.12
CA SER A 59 -26.80 3.54 -1.92
C SER A 59 -27.32 3.46 -0.47
N ASP A 60 -27.21 2.31 0.17
CA ASP A 60 -27.64 2.09 1.56
C ASP A 60 -26.52 2.34 2.60
N GLY A 61 -25.29 2.65 2.15
CA GLY A 61 -24.13 2.90 3.01
C GLY A 61 -23.53 1.65 3.68
N SER A 62 -24.08 0.46 3.46
CA SER A 62 -23.66 -0.76 4.12
C SER A 62 -22.25 -1.21 3.74
N PHE A 63 -21.71 -0.76 2.58
CA PHE A 63 -20.34 -1.03 2.20
C PHE A 63 -19.35 -0.56 3.28
N TYR A 64 -19.49 0.66 3.74
CA TYR A 64 -18.53 1.27 4.68
C TYR A 64 -18.53 0.56 6.03
N GLN A 65 -19.71 0.17 6.52
CA GLN A 65 -19.84 -0.61 7.74
C GLN A 65 -19.22 -2.00 7.59
N ASN A 66 -19.59 -2.73 6.53
CA ASN A 66 -19.10 -4.08 6.27
C ASN A 66 -17.60 -4.13 5.95
N ALA A 67 -17.06 -3.10 5.31
CA ALA A 67 -15.63 -2.92 5.06
C ALA A 67 -14.84 -2.47 6.30
N GLN A 68 -15.53 -2.19 7.41
CA GLN A 68 -14.92 -1.64 8.63
C GLN A 68 -14.16 -0.33 8.35
N ALA A 69 -14.76 0.58 7.56
CA ALA A 69 -14.13 1.82 7.12
C ALA A 69 -13.61 2.68 8.29
N GLU A 70 -14.40 2.82 9.37
CA GLU A 70 -14.01 3.57 10.56
C GLU A 70 -12.75 3.01 11.20
N PHE A 71 -12.63 1.68 11.32
CA PHE A 71 -11.42 1.04 11.84
C PHE A 71 -10.17 1.41 11.04
N TRP A 72 -10.26 1.38 9.70
CA TRP A 72 -9.13 1.72 8.83
C TRP A 72 -8.77 3.20 8.89
N ILE A 73 -9.78 4.08 8.88
CA ILE A 73 -9.58 5.54 8.99
C ILE A 73 -8.96 5.90 10.33
N ASP A 74 -9.42 5.32 11.41
CA ASP A 74 -8.87 5.52 12.75
C ASP A 74 -7.41 5.04 12.86
N LYS A 75 -7.08 3.91 12.22
CA LYS A 75 -5.69 3.44 12.13
C LYS A 75 -4.83 4.47 11.41
N LEU A 76 -5.28 4.97 10.24
CA LEU A 76 -4.53 5.94 9.45
C LEU A 76 -4.36 7.29 10.18
N LYS A 77 -5.35 7.72 10.96
CA LYS A 77 -5.27 8.96 11.76
C LYS A 77 -4.29 8.88 12.94
N LYS A 78 -3.90 7.67 13.39
CA LYS A 78 -3.06 7.44 14.57
C LYS A 78 -1.59 7.13 14.23
N VAL A 79 -1.25 7.01 12.95
CA VAL A 79 0.11 6.64 12.54
C VAL A 79 0.87 7.81 11.95
N ASP A 80 2.20 7.76 12.06
CA ASP A 80 3.11 8.76 11.50
C ASP A 80 3.53 8.44 10.07
N LYS A 81 3.64 7.14 9.74
CA LYS A 81 4.10 6.67 8.42
C LYS A 81 3.36 5.42 8.00
N VAL A 82 3.29 5.19 6.68
CA VAL A 82 2.65 4.02 6.09
C VAL A 82 3.60 3.33 5.12
N VAL A 83 3.77 2.01 5.27
CA VAL A 83 4.35 1.15 4.24
C VAL A 83 3.21 0.41 3.56
N PHE A 84 3.01 0.64 2.28
CA PHE A 84 1.94 -0.01 1.51
C PHE A 84 2.54 -1.04 0.56
N SER A 85 2.30 -2.33 0.84
CA SER A 85 2.85 -3.44 0.09
C SER A 85 1.76 -4.15 -0.71
N THR A 86 1.91 -4.20 -2.04
CA THR A 86 0.97 -4.85 -2.95
C THR A 86 1.70 -5.54 -4.10
N SER A 87 0.97 -6.22 -4.98
CA SER A 87 1.51 -6.78 -6.22
C SER A 87 0.68 -6.35 -7.42
N MET A 88 1.31 -6.24 -8.58
CA MET A 88 0.57 -6.11 -9.83
C MET A 88 -0.21 -7.39 -10.10
N THR A 89 -1.51 -7.25 -10.27
CA THR A 89 -2.45 -8.31 -10.65
C THR A 89 -3.20 -7.86 -11.89
N ASN A 90 -3.00 -8.56 -13.02
CA ASN A 90 -3.64 -8.20 -14.29
C ASN A 90 -3.52 -6.70 -14.60
N PHE A 91 -2.27 -6.20 -14.59
CA PHE A 91 -1.87 -4.82 -14.93
C PHE A 91 -2.25 -3.72 -13.93
N ASN A 92 -2.91 -4.08 -12.82
CA ASN A 92 -3.32 -3.16 -11.78
C ASN A 92 -3.02 -3.74 -10.38
N TYR A 93 -3.42 -3.06 -9.32
CA TYR A 93 -3.44 -3.62 -7.97
C TYR A 93 -4.65 -4.57 -7.78
N SER A 94 -4.62 -5.35 -6.70
CA SER A 94 -5.68 -6.32 -6.39
C SER A 94 -7.02 -5.66 -6.03
N ALA A 95 -8.12 -6.43 -6.13
CA ALA A 95 -9.44 -6.02 -5.64
C ALA A 95 -9.40 -5.64 -4.15
N THR A 96 -8.67 -6.38 -3.31
CA THR A 96 -8.47 -6.05 -1.88
C THR A 96 -7.88 -4.65 -1.70
N THR A 97 -6.89 -4.27 -2.51
CA THR A 97 -6.32 -2.91 -2.51
C THR A 97 -7.38 -1.87 -2.91
N LYS A 98 -8.18 -2.15 -3.94
CA LYS A 98 -9.25 -1.24 -4.37
C LYS A 98 -10.30 -1.06 -3.29
N ASN A 99 -10.76 -2.15 -2.68
CA ASN A 99 -11.73 -2.13 -1.60
C ASN A 99 -11.22 -1.30 -0.40
N PHE A 100 -9.92 -1.42 -0.09
CA PHE A 100 -9.30 -0.60 0.96
C PHE A 100 -9.40 0.89 0.64
N PHE A 101 -9.03 1.31 -0.56
CA PHE A 101 -9.14 2.72 -0.96
C PHE A 101 -10.59 3.19 -1.01
N ASP A 102 -11.53 2.36 -1.48
CA ASP A 102 -12.96 2.70 -1.46
C ASP A 102 -13.47 2.90 -0.03
N ALA A 103 -13.01 2.07 0.92
CA ALA A 103 -13.42 2.17 2.30
C ALA A 103 -12.87 3.39 3.03
N ILE A 104 -11.67 3.85 2.68
CA ILE A 104 -11.02 4.97 3.38
C ILE A 104 -11.22 6.33 2.71
N THR A 105 -11.68 6.38 1.45
CA THR A 105 -11.88 7.63 0.73
C THR A 105 -13.28 8.18 1.01
N ILE A 106 -13.46 8.78 2.19
CA ILE A 106 -14.76 9.26 2.67
C ILE A 106 -14.72 10.78 2.89
N PRO A 107 -15.67 11.54 2.29
CA PRO A 107 -15.79 12.99 2.50
C PRO A 107 -15.92 13.34 3.98
N ASN A 108 -15.24 14.39 4.39
CA ASN A 108 -15.18 14.94 5.76
C ASN A 108 -14.54 13.96 6.78
N GLN A 109 -13.98 12.84 6.35
CA GLN A 109 -13.22 11.94 7.21
C GLN A 109 -11.74 11.87 6.82
N THR A 110 -11.45 11.69 5.52
CA THR A 110 -10.08 11.59 4.99
C THR A 110 -9.75 12.65 3.94
N PHE A 111 -10.76 13.29 3.41
CA PHE A 111 -10.63 14.51 2.59
C PHE A 111 -11.84 15.41 2.78
N SER A 112 -11.72 16.68 2.41
CA SER A 112 -12.82 17.64 2.38
C SER A 112 -12.85 18.37 1.04
N LEU A 113 -14.03 18.86 0.66
CA LEU A 113 -14.24 19.69 -0.52
C LEU A 113 -14.68 21.08 -0.05
N ASN A 114 -13.94 22.11 -0.42
CA ASN A 114 -14.42 23.48 -0.33
C ASN A 114 -15.45 23.71 -1.46
N LYS A 115 -16.72 23.86 -1.08
CA LYS A 115 -17.83 24.01 -2.04
C LYS A 115 -17.79 25.33 -2.80
N GLU A 116 -17.12 26.35 -2.30
CA GLU A 116 -17.02 27.67 -2.91
C GLU A 116 -15.92 27.71 -3.98
N THR A 117 -14.75 27.09 -3.70
CA THR A 117 -13.60 27.10 -4.61
C THR A 117 -13.49 25.84 -5.46
N GLY A 118 -14.18 24.75 -5.09
CA GLY A 118 -14.04 23.43 -5.70
C GLY A 118 -12.74 22.71 -5.31
N GLU A 119 -11.95 23.23 -4.39
CA GLU A 119 -10.67 22.64 -3.99
C GLU A 119 -10.86 21.51 -3.00
N TYR A 120 -10.06 20.45 -3.19
CA TYR A 120 -10.00 19.31 -2.28
C TYR A 120 -8.82 19.46 -1.32
N HIS A 121 -9.05 19.10 -0.05
CA HIS A 121 -8.02 19.07 0.98
C HIS A 121 -7.98 17.69 1.64
N GLY A 122 -6.82 17.03 1.60
CA GLY A 122 -6.59 15.79 2.32
C GLY A 122 -6.51 16.03 3.83
N LEU A 123 -7.11 15.13 4.61
CA LEU A 123 -7.21 15.26 6.08
C LEU A 123 -6.26 14.33 6.84
N LEU A 124 -5.56 13.39 6.16
CA LEU A 124 -4.57 12.51 6.77
C LEU A 124 -3.18 13.18 6.88
N THR A 125 -3.14 14.44 7.30
CA THR A 125 -1.92 15.27 7.39
C THR A 125 -0.96 14.85 8.51
N ASN A 126 -1.38 13.94 9.37
CA ASN A 126 -0.53 13.26 10.34
C ASN A 126 0.47 12.30 9.67
N ILE A 127 0.15 11.76 8.49
CA ILE A 127 1.02 10.83 7.76
C ILE A 127 2.19 11.62 7.15
N LYS A 128 3.37 11.44 7.73
CA LYS A 128 4.60 12.16 7.35
C LYS A 128 5.23 11.60 6.09
N ASN A 129 5.18 10.26 5.93
CA ASN A 129 5.71 9.58 4.75
C ASN A 129 4.93 8.30 4.43
N VAL A 130 4.83 8.00 3.13
CA VAL A 130 4.30 6.73 2.61
C VAL A 130 5.34 6.10 1.70
N GLN A 131 5.73 4.86 1.98
CA GLN A 131 6.55 4.04 1.09
C GLN A 131 5.70 2.96 0.44
N ILE A 132 5.64 2.97 -0.89
CA ILE A 132 4.96 1.95 -1.68
C ILE A 132 6.00 0.91 -2.11
N LEU A 133 5.74 -0.35 -1.80
CA LEU A 133 6.55 -1.50 -2.17
C LEU A 133 5.71 -2.46 -2.99
N THR A 134 6.14 -2.79 -4.19
CA THR A 134 5.34 -3.66 -5.07
C THR A 134 6.20 -4.65 -5.83
N ALA A 135 5.57 -5.71 -6.33
CA ALA A 135 6.20 -6.70 -7.20
C ALA A 135 5.36 -6.92 -8.45
N GLN A 136 6.02 -7.14 -9.58
CA GLN A 136 5.37 -7.49 -10.84
C GLN A 136 6.11 -8.58 -11.60
N GLY A 137 5.36 -9.42 -12.34
CA GLY A 137 5.89 -10.55 -13.09
C GLY A 137 6.77 -10.13 -14.25
N ALA A 138 6.37 -9.11 -14.99
CA ALA A 138 7.10 -8.59 -16.15
C ALA A 138 8.18 -7.59 -15.76
N PRO A 139 9.23 -7.42 -16.56
CA PRO A 139 10.17 -6.31 -16.47
C PRO A 139 9.47 -4.95 -16.61
N ILE A 140 10.13 -3.89 -16.09
CA ILE A 140 9.66 -2.51 -16.26
C ILE A 140 9.59 -2.18 -17.76
N GLY A 141 8.52 -1.51 -18.17
CA GLY A 141 8.31 -1.05 -19.54
C GLY A 141 7.59 -2.04 -20.48
N TRP A 142 7.43 -3.31 -20.09
CA TRP A 142 6.67 -4.27 -20.93
C TRP A 142 5.18 -3.91 -21.05
N TYR A 143 4.63 -3.27 -20.02
CA TYR A 143 3.22 -2.88 -19.98
C TYR A 143 3.12 -1.37 -19.71
N PRO A 144 3.28 -0.51 -20.73
CA PRO A 144 3.27 0.94 -20.54
C PRO A 144 1.94 1.47 -20.02
N PHE A 145 0.86 0.72 -20.18
CA PHE A 145 -0.47 1.00 -19.65
C PHE A 145 -0.68 0.52 -18.20
N GLY A 146 0.20 -0.33 -17.68
CA GLY A 146 0.09 -0.93 -16.34
C GLY A 146 0.89 -0.15 -15.31
N ASN A 147 0.37 0.97 -14.82
CA ASN A 147 1.03 1.79 -13.78
C ASN A 147 0.19 1.87 -12.51
N HIS A 148 0.07 0.73 -11.82
CA HIS A 148 -0.70 0.64 -10.59
C HIS A 148 -0.12 1.46 -9.43
N THR A 149 1.19 1.69 -9.41
CA THR A 149 1.86 2.44 -8.34
C THR A 149 1.59 3.93 -8.40
N ALA A 150 1.46 4.51 -9.60
CA ALA A 150 1.16 5.93 -9.76
C ALA A 150 -0.19 6.30 -9.14
N LEU A 151 -1.21 5.44 -9.34
CA LEU A 151 -2.53 5.68 -8.76
C LEU A 151 -2.51 5.55 -7.24
N ILE A 152 -1.83 4.54 -6.68
CA ILE A 152 -1.68 4.39 -5.22
C ILE A 152 -1.01 5.62 -4.62
N LYS A 153 0.07 6.10 -5.27
CA LYS A 153 0.79 7.31 -4.85
C LYS A 153 -0.14 8.53 -4.82
N GLN A 154 -0.86 8.78 -5.92
CA GLN A 154 -1.77 9.92 -6.05
C GLN A 154 -2.93 9.87 -5.04
N ILE A 155 -3.45 8.68 -4.72
CA ILE A 155 -4.49 8.54 -3.70
C ILE A 155 -3.96 8.96 -2.32
N PHE A 156 -2.78 8.51 -1.90
CA PHE A 156 -2.21 8.93 -0.61
C PHE A 156 -1.90 10.44 -0.58
N GLU A 157 -1.41 11.01 -1.69
CA GLU A 157 -1.23 12.46 -1.83
C GLU A 157 -2.56 13.22 -1.71
N PHE A 158 -3.59 12.76 -2.41
CA PHE A 158 -4.94 13.32 -2.33
C PHE A 158 -5.52 13.26 -0.90
N LEU A 159 -5.26 12.16 -0.17
CA LEU A 159 -5.73 12.01 1.21
C LEU A 159 -4.92 12.84 2.22
N GLY A 160 -3.84 13.50 1.81
CA GLY A 160 -3.09 14.47 2.63
C GLY A 160 -1.77 13.98 3.21
N ALA A 161 -1.25 12.83 2.77
CA ALA A 161 0.10 12.42 3.16
C ALA A 161 1.13 13.46 2.70
N LYS A 162 2.03 13.88 3.63
CA LYS A 162 2.97 14.98 3.37
C LYS A 162 4.03 14.62 2.32
N ILE A 163 4.51 13.39 2.38
CA ILE A 163 5.47 12.84 1.43
C ILE A 163 4.96 11.47 1.00
N VAL A 164 4.90 11.21 -0.30
CA VAL A 164 4.76 9.86 -0.83
C VAL A 164 6.02 9.56 -1.62
N SER A 165 6.89 8.75 -1.02
CA SER A 165 8.17 8.37 -1.61
C SER A 165 7.98 7.66 -2.95
N SER A 166 8.99 7.74 -3.82
CA SER A 166 8.95 7.00 -5.09
C SER A 166 8.73 5.52 -4.84
N PRO A 167 7.74 4.89 -5.51
CA PRO A 167 7.47 3.48 -5.34
C PRO A 167 8.69 2.62 -5.70
N PHE A 168 8.97 1.60 -4.89
CA PHE A 168 9.91 0.56 -5.28
C PHE A 168 9.16 -0.59 -5.96
N VAL A 169 9.56 -0.93 -7.18
CA VAL A 169 8.95 -1.97 -8.00
C VAL A 169 9.93 -3.11 -8.21
N LEU A 170 9.74 -4.22 -7.53
CA LEU A 170 10.47 -5.45 -7.79
C LEU A 170 9.90 -6.12 -9.05
N ALA A 171 10.51 -5.86 -10.19
CA ALA A 171 10.03 -6.28 -11.50
C ALA A 171 10.68 -7.55 -12.01
N GLY A 172 10.07 -8.19 -13.01
CA GLY A 172 10.65 -9.36 -13.69
C GLY A 172 10.57 -10.64 -12.88
N THR A 173 9.70 -10.74 -11.87
CA THR A 173 9.64 -11.92 -10.99
C THR A 173 9.23 -13.22 -11.69
N LYS A 174 8.73 -13.15 -12.94
CA LYS A 174 8.37 -14.32 -13.78
C LYS A 174 9.36 -14.62 -14.90
N VAL A 175 10.45 -13.87 -15.01
CA VAL A 175 11.49 -14.07 -16.03
C VAL A 175 12.84 -14.36 -15.37
N ALA A 176 13.81 -14.88 -16.15
CA ALA A 176 15.16 -15.13 -15.64
C ALA A 176 15.87 -13.79 -15.27
N PRO A 177 16.69 -13.77 -14.22
CA PRO A 177 17.04 -14.89 -13.33
C PRO A 177 16.03 -15.15 -12.20
N ALA A 178 15.07 -14.23 -11.95
CA ALA A 178 14.17 -14.30 -10.78
C ALA A 178 13.39 -15.63 -10.66
N ASN A 179 12.88 -16.14 -11.78
CA ASN A 179 12.11 -17.39 -11.82
C ASN A 179 12.94 -18.66 -11.56
N GLN A 180 14.26 -18.53 -11.45
CA GLN A 180 15.21 -19.61 -11.16
C GLN A 180 15.73 -19.56 -9.72
N LEU A 181 15.36 -18.52 -8.98
CA LEU A 181 15.80 -18.27 -7.61
C LEU A 181 14.65 -18.48 -6.62
N SER A 182 14.98 -18.72 -5.37
CA SER A 182 13.99 -18.56 -4.31
C SER A 182 13.54 -17.09 -4.20
N ILE A 183 12.34 -16.85 -3.69
CA ILE A 183 11.84 -15.50 -3.47
C ILE A 183 12.79 -14.71 -2.55
N SER A 184 13.29 -15.35 -1.51
CA SER A 184 14.25 -14.76 -0.56
C SER A 184 15.52 -14.32 -1.28
N ASP A 185 16.14 -15.22 -2.02
CA ASP A 185 17.41 -14.93 -2.71
C ASP A 185 17.25 -13.81 -3.74
N PHE A 186 16.13 -13.78 -4.47
CA PHE A 186 15.90 -12.71 -5.43
C PHE A 186 15.66 -11.34 -4.74
N VAL A 187 14.89 -11.31 -3.65
CA VAL A 187 14.65 -10.08 -2.88
C VAL A 187 15.94 -9.59 -2.24
N GLU A 188 16.79 -10.48 -1.73
CA GLU A 188 18.07 -10.14 -1.13
C GLU A 188 19.07 -9.51 -2.10
N GLN A 189 18.99 -9.80 -3.40
CA GLN A 189 19.81 -9.12 -4.42
C GLN A 189 19.57 -7.59 -4.43
N HIS A 190 18.41 -7.14 -3.98
CA HIS A 190 18.04 -5.73 -3.89
C HIS A 190 18.27 -5.12 -2.49
N GLN A 191 18.92 -5.84 -1.57
CA GLN A 191 19.06 -5.40 -0.18
C GLN A 191 19.69 -4.02 0.00
N THR A 192 20.67 -3.66 -0.82
CA THR A 192 21.35 -2.35 -0.74
C THR A 192 20.38 -1.20 -1.02
N GLU A 193 19.54 -1.34 -2.04
CA GLU A 193 18.54 -0.34 -2.38
C GLU A 193 17.43 -0.27 -1.35
N ILE A 194 16.94 -1.43 -0.91
CA ILE A 194 15.90 -1.52 0.12
C ILE A 194 16.38 -0.94 1.45
N LYS A 195 17.65 -1.19 1.82
CA LYS A 195 18.26 -0.61 3.02
C LYS A 195 18.33 0.92 2.94
N LYS A 196 18.70 1.46 1.79
CA LYS A 196 18.73 2.93 1.54
C LYS A 196 17.32 3.52 1.64
N LEU A 197 16.31 2.86 1.08
CA LEU A 197 14.92 3.31 1.20
C LEU A 197 14.47 3.32 2.66
N ALA A 198 14.76 2.27 3.42
CA ALA A 198 14.40 2.17 4.83
C ALA A 198 15.11 3.21 5.71
N GLN A 199 16.35 3.57 5.36
CA GLN A 199 17.10 4.61 6.06
C GLN A 199 16.52 6.01 5.83
N ASN A 200 15.99 6.26 4.64
CA ASN A 200 15.45 7.58 4.26
C ASN A 200 13.95 7.72 4.55
N PHE A 201 13.30 6.64 4.95
CA PHE A 201 11.89 6.61 5.31
C PHE A 201 11.70 7.10 6.73
#